data_3a496b4dc02b1258780e36d6c054de50
#
_entry.id   3a496b4dc02b1258780e36d6c054de50
#
_cell.length_a   1.000
_cell.length_b   1.000
_cell.length_c   1.000
_cell.angle_alpha   90.00
_cell.angle_beta   90.00
_cell.angle_gamma   90.00
#
_symmetry.space_group_name_H-M   'P 1'
#
loop_
_entity.id
_entity.type
_entity.pdbx_description
1 polymer ?
#
loop_
_entity_poly.entity_id
_entity_poly.type
_entity_poly.pdbx_seq_one_letter_code
_entity_poly.pdbx_strand_id
1 'polypeptide(L)'
;MKRILAILFLCFQVLFINAKDIRVGLFESSDLKKADVFYNIGRFEFYSESETYGIISNKKDKISFVSAQDKVKAYFNGKYLGEKIWFRLDFRVFENSLLISDGKKKRKYQGNIILYSINGKLKVVNEIDIDKYVEGVIKGEAGYGYSLEYYKVQAVISRTYALHHQKHKKEGFDLCDHTHCQVYHGINDKEEISQAVTATSGEVLVDSSISYINTLFHSNCGGQTVSTEFVWSKKLECMESIVDTFCIHSSQAKWKRTFSKTRWVQFLAKKTGKSASSINASNLDFNQNQRKEYYRFGKDKVRLVKIRSFFRLKSTFFSVHEVGDKIVLIGKGYGHGVGLCQEGGIVMAKTHSYREVLHHYYKNVSIMPISKVEYYKLF
;
A
#
# COMPACT_ATOMS: atom_id res chain seq x y z
N MET A 1 -49.78 5.27 22.26
CA MET A 1 -48.45 5.47 22.80
C MET A 1 -47.47 4.29 22.59
N LYS A 2 -47.89 3.01 22.70
CA LYS A 2 -46.96 1.85 22.53
C LYS A 2 -46.43 1.60 21.11
N ARG A 3 -47.11 2.05 20.06
CA ARG A 3 -46.67 1.87 18.65
C ARG A 3 -45.63 2.90 18.16
N ILE A 4 -45.58 4.09 18.78
CA ILE A 4 -44.63 5.15 18.45
C ILE A 4 -43.22 4.87 19.06
N LEU A 5 -43.19 4.19 20.23
CA LEU A 5 -41.91 3.77 20.84
C LEU A 5 -41.19 2.68 20.07
N ALA A 6 -41.91 1.79 19.39
CA ALA A 6 -41.30 0.71 18.58
C ALA A 6 -40.64 1.23 17.29
N ILE A 7 -41.18 2.30 16.69
CA ILE A 7 -40.60 2.90 15.45
C ILE A 7 -39.36 3.71 15.80
N LEU A 8 -39.29 4.39 16.93
CA LEU A 8 -38.10 5.10 17.42
C LEU A 8 -36.95 4.12 17.77
N PHE A 9 -37.24 2.90 18.23
CA PHE A 9 -36.23 1.90 18.55
C PHE A 9 -35.64 1.24 17.28
N LEU A 10 -36.43 1.13 16.19
CA LEU A 10 -35.91 0.60 14.89
C LEU A 10 -35.04 1.62 14.16
N CYS A 11 -35.29 2.93 14.30
CA CYS A 11 -34.44 3.95 13.66
C CYS A 11 -33.07 4.14 14.34
N PHE A 12 -32.88 3.67 15.58
CA PHE A 12 -31.60 3.80 16.28
C PHE A 12 -30.66 2.61 16.06
N GLN A 13 -31.12 1.52 15.44
CA GLN A 13 -30.27 0.34 15.12
C GLN A 13 -29.53 0.44 13.78
N VAL A 14 -29.73 1.48 12.97
CA VAL A 14 -29.13 1.63 11.65
C VAL A 14 -27.79 2.37 11.67
N LEU A 15 -27.29 2.80 12.82
CA LEU A 15 -26.04 3.60 12.92
C LEU A 15 -24.83 2.86 13.50
N PHE A 16 -24.88 1.54 13.69
CA PHE A 16 -23.67 0.76 13.82
C PHE A 16 -23.17 0.39 12.41
N ILE A 17 -22.50 1.32 11.73
CA ILE A 17 -21.58 0.98 10.66
C ILE A 17 -20.62 -0.04 11.27
N ASN A 18 -20.73 -1.30 10.85
CA ASN A 18 -19.79 -2.35 11.25
C ASN A 18 -18.40 -1.91 10.84
N ALA A 19 -17.66 -1.31 11.78
CA ALA A 19 -16.24 -1.06 11.63
C ALA A 19 -15.59 -2.40 11.29
N LYS A 20 -14.96 -2.50 10.12
CA LYS A 20 -14.31 -3.72 9.68
C LYS A 20 -12.88 -3.68 10.17
N ASP A 21 -12.52 -4.58 11.07
CA ASP A 21 -11.14 -4.72 11.51
C ASP A 21 -10.28 -5.38 10.42
N ILE A 22 -9.04 -4.94 10.37
CA ILE A 22 -7.99 -5.50 9.50
C ILE A 22 -6.78 -5.89 10.35
N ARG A 23 -6.10 -6.96 9.95
CA ARG A 23 -4.87 -7.46 10.59
C ARG A 23 -3.65 -7.09 9.76
N VAL A 24 -2.73 -6.35 10.36
CA VAL A 24 -1.52 -5.85 9.71
C VAL A 24 -0.29 -6.42 10.38
N GLY A 25 0.51 -7.20 9.64
CA GLY A 25 1.83 -7.67 10.09
C GLY A 25 2.82 -6.51 10.15
N LEU A 26 3.38 -6.28 11.33
CA LEU A 26 4.31 -5.18 11.60
C LEU A 26 5.76 -5.64 11.51
N PHE A 27 6.65 -4.74 11.01
CA PHE A 27 8.09 -4.99 10.86
C PHE A 27 8.42 -6.17 9.92
N GLU A 28 7.51 -6.51 8.99
CA GLU A 28 7.64 -7.67 8.10
C GLU A 28 8.83 -7.59 7.12
N SER A 29 9.43 -6.42 6.93
CA SER A 29 10.66 -6.26 6.15
C SER A 29 11.93 -6.79 6.84
N SER A 30 11.84 -7.24 8.11
CA SER A 30 12.97 -7.74 8.91
C SER A 30 12.75 -9.18 9.39
N ASP A 31 13.86 -9.87 9.71
CA ASP A 31 13.82 -11.15 10.43
C ASP A 31 13.71 -10.89 11.93
N LEU A 32 12.50 -10.52 12.38
CA LEU A 32 12.24 -10.11 13.74
C LEU A 32 12.35 -11.30 14.72
N LYS A 33 13.22 -11.18 15.72
CA LYS A 33 13.39 -12.19 16.79
C LYS A 33 12.88 -11.68 18.14
N LYS A 34 12.82 -10.36 18.30
CA LYS A 34 12.41 -9.71 19.54
C LYS A 34 11.63 -8.44 19.23
N ALA A 35 10.58 -8.17 20.01
CA ALA A 35 9.88 -6.91 20.03
C ALA A 35 9.68 -6.45 21.48
N ASP A 36 9.79 -5.14 21.68
CA ASP A 36 9.47 -4.48 22.95
C ASP A 36 8.20 -3.64 22.79
N VAL A 37 7.23 -3.82 23.67
CA VAL A 37 5.97 -3.07 23.72
C VAL A 37 5.99 -2.20 24.97
N PHE A 38 5.69 -0.90 24.79
CA PHE A 38 5.64 0.07 25.87
C PHE A 38 4.26 0.72 25.91
N TYR A 39 3.77 0.97 27.11
CA TYR A 39 2.56 1.78 27.30
C TYR A 39 2.76 3.20 26.76
N ASN A 40 1.69 3.76 26.20
CA ASN A 40 1.64 5.18 25.82
C ASN A 40 0.37 5.84 26.34
N ILE A 41 -0.82 5.42 25.88
CA ILE A 41 -2.14 5.94 26.34
C ILE A 41 -3.15 4.78 26.39
N GLY A 42 -4.09 4.86 27.33
CA GLY A 42 -5.23 3.97 27.42
C GLY A 42 -5.05 2.88 28.47
N ARG A 43 -5.68 1.75 28.21
CA ARG A 43 -5.68 0.59 29.11
C ARG A 43 -5.74 -0.68 28.27
N PHE A 44 -4.79 -1.57 28.46
CA PHE A 44 -4.69 -2.83 27.70
C PHE A 44 -4.74 -4.01 28.64
N GLU A 45 -5.57 -5.00 28.34
CA GLU A 45 -5.50 -6.31 28.97
C GLU A 45 -4.48 -7.16 28.24
N PHE A 46 -3.57 -7.74 29.02
CA PHE A 46 -2.50 -8.63 28.52
C PHE A 46 -2.79 -10.06 28.93
N TYR A 47 -2.92 -10.95 27.96
CA TYR A 47 -3.31 -12.33 28.18
C TYR A 47 -2.77 -13.28 27.09
N SER A 48 -2.89 -14.58 27.35
CA SER A 48 -2.60 -15.67 26.43
C SER A 48 -3.45 -16.88 26.77
N GLU A 49 -4.04 -17.54 25.79
CA GLU A 49 -4.89 -18.72 26.00
C GLU A 49 -5.97 -18.46 27.08
N SER A 50 -5.92 -19.17 28.19
CA SER A 50 -6.84 -18.99 29.34
C SER A 50 -6.25 -18.14 30.47
N GLU A 51 -5.03 -17.60 30.33
CA GLU A 51 -4.30 -16.91 31.38
C GLU A 51 -4.24 -15.42 31.14
N THR A 52 -4.75 -14.63 32.09
CA THR A 52 -4.63 -13.15 32.08
C THR A 52 -3.47 -12.73 32.99
N TYR A 53 -2.51 -12.00 32.44
CA TYR A 53 -1.32 -11.51 33.15
C TYR A 53 -1.54 -10.17 33.84
N GLY A 54 -2.61 -9.43 33.46
CA GLY A 54 -2.98 -8.16 34.06
C GLY A 54 -3.29 -7.06 33.07
N ILE A 55 -3.27 -5.84 33.57
CA ILE A 55 -3.59 -4.63 32.83
C ILE A 55 -2.34 -3.75 32.71
N ILE A 56 -2.09 -3.27 31.49
CA ILE A 56 -1.00 -2.36 31.16
C ILE A 56 -1.59 -0.96 31.07
N SER A 57 -1.17 -0.07 31.97
CA SER A 57 -1.72 1.28 32.09
C SER A 57 -0.72 2.31 32.62
N ASN A 58 0.55 1.93 32.82
CA ASN A 58 1.59 2.79 33.41
C ASN A 58 2.70 3.06 32.38
N LYS A 59 3.19 4.31 32.33
CA LYS A 59 4.30 4.72 31.45
C LYS A 59 5.61 3.96 31.68
N LYS A 60 5.76 3.31 32.83
CA LYS A 60 6.92 2.45 33.13
C LYS A 60 6.75 1.01 32.64
N ASP A 61 5.53 0.63 32.22
CA ASP A 61 5.27 -0.74 31.79
C ASP A 61 5.93 -1.04 30.46
N LYS A 62 6.68 -2.12 30.45
CA LYS A 62 7.37 -2.68 29.29
C LYS A 62 7.14 -4.17 29.22
N ILE A 63 6.71 -4.67 28.06
CA ILE A 63 6.68 -6.09 27.77
C ILE A 63 7.70 -6.39 26.68
N SER A 64 8.56 -7.37 26.90
CA SER A 64 9.47 -7.87 25.89
C SER A 64 9.01 -9.25 25.42
N PHE A 65 8.92 -9.42 24.10
CA PHE A 65 8.57 -10.68 23.46
C PHE A 65 9.76 -11.19 22.66
N VAL A 66 10.07 -12.48 22.82
CA VAL A 66 11.20 -13.12 22.16
C VAL A 66 10.70 -14.41 21.49
N SER A 67 11.03 -14.57 20.21
CA SER A 67 10.75 -15.80 19.46
C SER A 67 11.49 -17.01 20.07
N ALA A 68 10.78 -18.11 20.24
CA ALA A 68 11.30 -19.39 20.72
C ALA A 68 10.72 -20.52 19.84
N GLN A 69 11.31 -20.71 18.65
CA GLN A 69 10.79 -21.61 17.61
C GLN A 69 9.37 -21.18 17.20
N ASP A 70 8.36 -22.01 17.47
CA ASP A 70 6.94 -21.75 17.19
C ASP A 70 6.17 -21.20 18.40
N LYS A 71 6.89 -20.79 19.45
CA LYS A 71 6.35 -20.17 20.65
C LYS A 71 6.99 -18.82 20.91
N VAL A 72 6.41 -18.05 21.81
CA VAL A 72 6.87 -16.73 22.24
C VAL A 72 7.13 -16.73 23.73
N LYS A 73 8.31 -16.26 24.15
CA LYS A 73 8.64 -15.94 25.54
C LYS A 73 8.25 -14.51 25.84
N ALA A 74 7.56 -14.28 26.97
CA ALA A 74 7.18 -12.95 27.40
C ALA A 74 7.86 -12.57 28.72
N TYR A 75 8.22 -11.29 28.84
CA TYR A 75 8.82 -10.69 30.03
C TYR A 75 8.11 -9.36 30.33
N PHE A 76 7.56 -9.21 31.52
CA PHE A 76 6.97 -7.97 31.99
C PHE A 76 7.91 -7.27 32.96
N ASN A 77 8.36 -6.07 32.64
CA ASN A 77 9.35 -5.29 33.41
C ASN A 77 10.61 -6.12 33.79
N GLY A 78 11.06 -6.99 32.87
CA GLY A 78 12.19 -7.88 33.04
C GLY A 78 11.89 -9.22 33.71
N LYS A 79 10.73 -9.38 34.34
CA LYS A 79 10.30 -10.66 34.94
C LYS A 79 9.76 -11.61 33.88
N TYR A 80 10.27 -12.83 33.83
CA TYR A 80 9.78 -13.89 32.93
C TYR A 80 8.36 -14.31 33.32
N LEU A 81 7.46 -14.34 32.36
CA LEU A 81 6.06 -14.71 32.52
C LEU A 81 5.72 -16.11 32.02
N GLY A 82 6.49 -16.60 31.06
CA GLY A 82 6.23 -17.90 30.46
C GLY A 82 6.50 -17.94 28.96
N GLU A 83 6.21 -19.10 28.36
CA GLU A 83 6.31 -19.38 26.94
C GLU A 83 4.97 -19.92 26.45
N LYS A 84 4.36 -19.25 25.46
CA LYS A 84 3.04 -19.57 24.93
C LYS A 84 3.06 -19.58 23.39
N ILE A 85 2.03 -20.17 22.79
CA ILE A 85 1.85 -20.16 21.32
C ILE A 85 1.64 -18.74 20.83
N TRP A 86 0.84 -17.95 21.55
CA TRP A 86 0.57 -16.54 21.24
C TRP A 86 0.36 -15.71 22.51
N PHE A 87 0.51 -14.39 22.37
CA PHE A 87 0.12 -13.40 23.37
C PHE A 87 -0.74 -12.33 22.70
N ARG A 88 -1.62 -11.69 23.49
CA ARG A 88 -2.52 -10.64 23.02
C ARG A 88 -2.60 -9.49 24.01
N LEU A 89 -2.67 -8.27 23.46
CA LEU A 89 -2.95 -7.04 24.18
C LEU A 89 -4.19 -6.42 23.55
N ASP A 90 -5.31 -6.48 24.26
CA ASP A 90 -6.57 -5.87 23.82
C ASP A 90 -6.80 -4.54 24.54
N PHE A 91 -7.15 -3.51 23.78
CA PHE A 91 -7.52 -2.23 24.38
C PHE A 91 -8.85 -2.33 25.13
N ARG A 92 -8.96 -1.55 26.21
CA ARG A 92 -10.15 -1.53 27.08
C ARG A 92 -10.82 -0.15 27.14
N VAL A 93 -10.27 0.84 26.44
CA VAL A 93 -10.79 2.20 26.33
C VAL A 93 -10.64 2.70 24.91
N PHE A 94 -11.54 3.58 24.48
CA PHE A 94 -11.58 4.06 23.10
C PHE A 94 -10.27 4.78 22.71
N GLU A 95 -9.77 5.66 23.56
CA GLU A 95 -8.49 6.33 23.34
C GLU A 95 -7.35 5.46 23.85
N ASN A 96 -6.60 4.88 22.93
CA ASN A 96 -5.54 3.92 23.23
C ASN A 96 -4.36 4.04 22.27
N SER A 97 -3.15 3.73 22.76
CA SER A 97 -1.99 3.49 21.90
C SER A 97 -0.84 2.85 22.67
N LEU A 98 -0.05 2.06 21.96
CA LEU A 98 1.19 1.44 22.41
C LEU A 98 2.36 1.91 21.54
N LEU A 99 3.57 1.93 22.10
CA LEU A 99 4.80 2.10 21.35
C LEU A 99 5.43 0.71 21.19
N ILE A 100 5.68 0.31 19.95
CA ILE A 100 6.29 -0.99 19.62
C ILE A 100 7.63 -0.76 18.96
N SER A 101 8.65 -1.51 19.41
CA SER A 101 10.01 -1.42 18.91
C SER A 101 10.56 -2.78 18.48
N ASP A 102 11.20 -2.81 17.31
CA ASP A 102 11.99 -3.93 16.80
C ASP A 102 13.48 -3.87 17.21
N GLY A 103 13.82 -2.93 18.13
CA GLY A 103 15.18 -2.63 18.54
C GLY A 103 15.89 -1.58 17.68
N LYS A 104 15.41 -1.30 16.47
CA LYS A 104 15.94 -0.27 15.54
C LYS A 104 14.98 0.90 15.36
N LYS A 105 13.68 0.60 15.28
CA LYS A 105 12.61 1.57 15.09
C LYS A 105 11.62 1.45 16.22
N LYS A 106 11.05 2.58 16.64
CA LYS A 106 9.98 2.65 17.62
C LYS A 106 8.81 3.42 17.00
N ARG A 107 7.64 2.79 16.94
CA ARG A 107 6.45 3.34 16.29
C ARG A 107 5.24 3.25 17.22
N LYS A 108 4.29 4.15 17.04
CA LYS A 108 3.07 4.25 17.83
C LYS A 108 1.91 3.60 17.09
N TYR A 109 1.24 2.66 17.73
CA TYR A 109 0.11 1.92 17.17
C TYR A 109 -1.12 2.02 18.06
N GLN A 110 -2.29 2.00 17.45
CA GLN A 110 -3.61 1.94 18.07
C GLN A 110 -4.23 0.57 17.78
N GLY A 111 -5.27 0.17 18.56
CA GLY A 111 -5.94 -1.12 18.38
C GLY A 111 -5.25 -2.25 19.15
N ASN A 112 -5.64 -3.49 18.85
CA ASN A 112 -5.13 -4.68 19.50
C ASN A 112 -3.81 -5.13 18.91
N ILE A 113 -2.98 -5.80 19.71
CA ILE A 113 -1.70 -6.36 19.26
C ILE A 113 -1.68 -7.87 19.58
N ILE A 114 -1.38 -8.66 18.56
CA ILE A 114 -1.24 -10.11 18.65
C ILE A 114 0.22 -10.47 18.35
N LEU A 115 0.81 -11.35 19.14
CA LEU A 115 2.18 -11.81 18.97
C LEU A 115 2.22 -13.34 18.96
N TYR A 116 2.87 -13.90 17.96
CA TYR A 116 3.13 -15.34 17.84
C TYR A 116 4.45 -15.56 17.09
N SER A 117 4.90 -16.80 16.98
CA SER A 117 6.14 -17.12 16.26
C SER A 117 5.89 -18.19 15.21
N ILE A 118 6.52 -18.05 14.06
CA ILE A 118 6.50 -19.04 12.96
C ILE A 118 7.95 -19.27 12.51
N ASN A 119 8.41 -20.50 12.56
CA ASN A 119 9.77 -20.88 12.13
C ASN A 119 10.86 -19.99 12.78
N GLY A 120 10.71 -19.72 14.06
CA GLY A 120 11.65 -18.90 14.83
C GLY A 120 11.63 -17.40 14.47
N LYS A 121 10.64 -16.91 13.72
CA LYS A 121 10.42 -15.49 13.43
C LYS A 121 9.23 -14.98 14.23
N LEU A 122 9.44 -13.94 15.04
CA LEU A 122 8.37 -13.29 15.78
C LEU A 122 7.47 -12.51 14.82
N LYS A 123 6.19 -12.78 14.88
CA LYS A 123 5.14 -12.04 14.19
C LYS A 123 4.47 -11.10 15.19
N VAL A 124 4.37 -9.83 14.82
CA VAL A 124 3.65 -8.80 15.57
C VAL A 124 2.53 -8.30 14.68
N VAL A 125 1.29 -8.54 15.06
CA VAL A 125 0.11 -8.21 14.24
C VAL A 125 -0.70 -7.14 14.96
N ASN A 126 -1.00 -6.06 14.26
CA ASN A 126 -1.91 -5.02 14.70
C ASN A 126 -3.31 -5.31 14.14
N GLU A 127 -4.26 -5.57 15.01
CA GLU A 127 -5.68 -5.69 14.67
C GLU A 127 -6.35 -4.34 14.95
N ILE A 128 -6.85 -3.71 13.90
CA ILE A 128 -7.27 -2.30 13.95
C ILE A 128 -8.44 -2.04 13.01
N ASP A 129 -9.28 -1.09 13.38
CA ASP A 129 -10.32 -0.55 12.50
C ASP A 129 -9.73 -0.08 11.16
N ILE A 130 -10.42 -0.39 10.05
CA ILE A 130 -9.92 -0.13 8.70
C ILE A 130 -9.71 1.37 8.43
N ASP A 131 -10.54 2.26 8.98
CA ASP A 131 -10.37 3.70 8.78
C ASP A 131 -9.16 4.23 9.54
N LYS A 132 -8.88 3.70 10.75
CA LYS A 132 -7.65 4.00 11.49
C LYS A 132 -6.40 3.46 10.82
N TYR A 133 -6.48 2.29 10.19
CA TYR A 133 -5.41 1.78 9.32
C TYR A 133 -5.17 2.70 8.13
N VAL A 134 -6.23 3.13 7.44
CA VAL A 134 -6.15 4.02 6.27
C VAL A 134 -5.53 5.37 6.62
N GLU A 135 -5.84 5.96 7.78
CA GLU A 135 -5.16 7.17 8.26
C GLU A 135 -3.63 6.98 8.31
N GLY A 136 -3.17 5.86 8.87
CA GLY A 136 -1.75 5.53 8.95
C GLY A 136 -1.10 5.24 7.60
N VAL A 137 -1.84 4.65 6.65
CA VAL A 137 -1.39 4.43 5.27
C VAL A 137 -1.22 5.74 4.51
N ILE A 138 -2.19 6.65 4.60
CA ILE A 138 -2.09 7.98 3.94
C ILE A 138 -0.85 8.72 4.43
N LYS A 139 -0.59 8.71 5.74
CA LYS A 139 0.64 9.25 6.31
C LYS A 139 1.89 8.61 5.72
N GLY A 140 1.89 7.29 5.56
CA GLY A 140 3.04 6.52 5.07
C GLY A 140 3.32 6.67 3.57
N GLU A 141 2.27 6.70 2.75
CA GLU A 141 2.35 6.70 1.28
C GLU A 141 2.37 8.10 0.68
N ALA A 142 1.50 9.00 1.17
CA ALA A 142 1.36 10.34 0.62
C ALA A 142 2.17 11.39 1.40
N GLY A 143 2.27 11.25 2.72
CA GLY A 143 2.85 12.28 3.58
C GLY A 143 1.88 13.44 3.85
N TYR A 144 2.40 14.66 4.02
CA TYR A 144 1.66 15.82 4.50
C TYR A 144 1.67 16.99 3.51
N GLY A 145 0.76 17.96 3.72
CA GLY A 145 0.73 19.24 2.99
C GLY A 145 -0.08 19.21 1.70
N TYR A 146 -1.04 18.31 1.58
CA TYR A 146 -1.92 18.20 0.41
C TYR A 146 -3.36 18.62 0.73
N SER A 147 -4.18 18.84 -0.32
CA SER A 147 -5.58 19.21 -0.17
C SER A 147 -6.42 18.09 0.46
N LEU A 148 -7.51 18.49 1.11
CA LEU A 148 -8.48 17.54 1.68
C LEU A 148 -9.03 16.57 0.61
N GLU A 149 -9.27 17.07 -0.60
CA GLU A 149 -9.74 16.24 -1.71
C GLU A 149 -8.71 15.17 -2.13
N TYR A 150 -7.42 15.49 -2.11
CA TYR A 150 -6.39 14.48 -2.38
C TYR A 150 -6.32 13.42 -1.28
N TYR A 151 -6.46 13.81 -0.01
CA TYR A 151 -6.52 12.84 1.08
C TYR A 151 -7.76 11.95 1.00
N LYS A 152 -8.91 12.47 0.54
CA LYS A 152 -10.10 11.66 0.26
C LYS A 152 -9.84 10.64 -0.87
N VAL A 153 -9.14 11.02 -1.94
CA VAL A 153 -8.69 10.08 -2.98
C VAL A 153 -7.87 8.96 -2.36
N GLN A 154 -6.85 9.31 -1.56
CA GLN A 154 -5.98 8.34 -0.91
C GLN A 154 -6.77 7.43 0.06
N ALA A 155 -7.75 7.97 0.79
CA ALA A 155 -8.58 7.19 1.70
C ALA A 155 -9.38 6.11 0.97
N VAL A 156 -10.08 6.48 -0.09
CA VAL A 156 -10.90 5.52 -0.87
C VAL A 156 -10.03 4.43 -1.52
N ILE A 157 -8.90 4.81 -2.17
CA ILE A 157 -8.04 3.81 -2.82
C ILE A 157 -7.33 2.90 -1.82
N SER A 158 -6.88 3.43 -0.68
CA SER A 158 -6.19 2.62 0.34
C SER A 158 -7.13 1.63 1.01
N ARG A 159 -8.36 2.05 1.30
CA ARG A 159 -9.42 1.19 1.85
C ARG A 159 -9.80 0.09 0.86
N THR A 160 -10.00 0.44 -0.41
CA THR A 160 -10.31 -0.53 -1.46
C THR A 160 -9.20 -1.57 -1.63
N TYR A 161 -7.93 -1.11 -1.66
CA TYR A 161 -6.76 -2.00 -1.73
C TYR A 161 -6.73 -2.98 -0.57
N ALA A 162 -6.94 -2.49 0.65
CA ALA A 162 -6.90 -3.31 1.86
C ALA A 162 -7.96 -4.42 1.84
N LEU A 163 -9.16 -4.13 1.32
CA LEU A 163 -10.25 -5.10 1.21
C LEU A 163 -10.09 -6.05 0.01
N HIS A 164 -9.44 -5.58 -1.07
CA HIS A 164 -9.16 -6.41 -2.24
C HIS A 164 -8.05 -7.42 -1.99
N HIS A 165 -7.02 -7.04 -1.22
CA HIS A 165 -5.82 -7.86 -1.00
C HIS A 165 -5.80 -8.49 0.39
N GLN A 166 -5.59 -9.81 0.41
CA GLN A 166 -5.40 -10.59 1.64
C GLN A 166 -4.21 -11.54 1.44
N LYS A 167 -3.05 -10.94 1.16
CA LYS A 167 -1.87 -11.66 0.67
C LYS A 167 -1.20 -12.57 1.73
N HIS A 168 -1.44 -12.28 3.01
CA HIS A 168 -0.77 -12.93 4.14
C HIS A 168 -1.68 -13.77 5.03
N LYS A 169 -2.89 -14.15 4.57
CA LYS A 169 -3.82 -14.97 5.35
C LYS A 169 -3.21 -16.25 5.92
N LYS A 170 -2.33 -16.91 5.16
CA LYS A 170 -1.61 -18.11 5.60
C LYS A 170 -0.62 -17.84 6.74
N GLU A 171 -0.21 -16.59 6.91
CA GLU A 171 0.66 -16.12 7.97
C GLU A 171 -0.12 -15.54 9.17
N GLY A 172 -1.47 -15.52 9.14
CA GLY A 172 -2.33 -15.07 10.23
C GLY A 172 -2.71 -13.59 10.20
N PHE A 173 -2.36 -12.82 9.13
CA PHE A 173 -2.74 -11.43 8.94
C PHE A 173 -3.10 -11.13 7.48
N ASP A 174 -3.66 -9.96 7.18
CA ASP A 174 -4.14 -9.62 5.84
C ASP A 174 -3.06 -8.95 4.99
N LEU A 175 -2.40 -7.93 5.53
CA LEU A 175 -1.42 -7.07 4.85
C LEU A 175 -0.17 -6.89 5.69
N CYS A 176 0.97 -6.61 5.05
CA CYS A 176 2.20 -6.20 5.73
C CYS A 176 2.40 -4.68 5.69
N ASP A 177 3.26 -4.15 6.56
CA ASP A 177 3.48 -2.72 6.85
C ASP A 177 4.47 -2.01 5.90
N HIS A 178 4.82 -2.61 4.76
CA HIS A 178 5.80 -2.06 3.82
C HIS A 178 5.33 -2.09 2.35
N THR A 179 6.15 -1.62 1.41
CA THR A 179 5.84 -1.44 -0.02
C THR A 179 5.38 -2.70 -0.78
N HIS A 180 5.47 -3.90 -0.19
CA HIS A 180 4.87 -5.11 -0.77
C HIS A 180 3.33 -5.06 -0.73
N CYS A 181 2.75 -4.46 0.32
CA CYS A 181 1.32 -4.18 0.45
C CYS A 181 1.07 -2.68 0.41
N GLN A 182 1.08 -2.02 1.57
CA GLN A 182 0.97 -0.57 1.74
C GLN A 182 1.88 -0.13 2.88
N VAL A 183 2.52 1.03 2.76
CA VAL A 183 3.37 1.57 3.83
C VAL A 183 2.49 2.02 4.99
N TYR A 184 2.56 1.28 6.11
CA TYR A 184 1.83 1.56 7.33
C TYR A 184 2.79 1.69 8.51
N HIS A 185 2.91 2.89 9.07
CA HIS A 185 3.83 3.17 10.16
C HIS A 185 3.13 3.55 11.48
N GLY A 186 1.88 3.10 11.65
CA GLY A 186 1.08 3.33 12.84
C GLY A 186 0.24 4.61 12.77
N ILE A 187 0.00 5.23 13.92
CA ILE A 187 -0.97 6.32 14.08
C ILE A 187 -0.63 7.54 13.22
N ASN A 188 -1.67 8.11 12.61
CA ASN A 188 -1.67 9.46 12.05
C ASN A 188 -1.81 10.50 13.17
N ASP A 189 -1.13 11.64 13.01
CA ASP A 189 -1.14 12.79 13.94
C ASP A 189 -1.62 14.09 13.25
N LYS A 190 -2.17 13.99 12.03
CA LYS A 190 -2.67 15.12 11.24
C LYS A 190 -4.18 15.06 11.10
N GLU A 191 -4.82 16.12 11.57
CA GLU A 191 -6.27 16.22 11.60
C GLU A 191 -6.89 16.21 10.21
N GLU A 192 -6.23 16.84 9.21
CA GLU A 192 -6.70 16.89 7.82
C GLU A 192 -6.84 15.49 7.20
N ILE A 193 -5.93 14.56 7.57
CA ILE A 193 -6.02 13.16 7.13
C ILE A 193 -7.22 12.48 7.79
N SER A 194 -7.40 12.66 9.11
CA SER A 194 -8.54 12.09 9.84
C SER A 194 -9.87 12.63 9.33
N GLN A 195 -9.95 13.93 9.02
CA GLN A 195 -11.14 14.56 8.41
C GLN A 195 -11.46 13.94 7.03
N ALA A 196 -10.45 13.73 6.18
CA ALA A 196 -10.64 13.11 4.87
C ALA A 196 -11.13 11.66 4.98
N VAL A 197 -10.56 10.87 5.88
CA VAL A 197 -10.95 9.48 6.11
C VAL A 197 -12.36 9.41 6.65
N THR A 198 -12.73 10.25 7.64
CA THR A 198 -14.08 10.34 8.19
C THR A 198 -15.10 10.75 7.12
N ALA A 199 -14.79 11.76 6.29
CA ALA A 199 -15.66 12.23 5.22
C ALA A 199 -15.91 11.19 4.10
N THR A 200 -15.05 10.16 4.00
CA THR A 200 -15.15 9.06 3.04
C THR A 200 -15.28 7.70 3.73
N SER A 201 -15.72 7.69 5.01
CA SER A 201 -15.80 6.46 5.80
C SER A 201 -16.64 5.40 5.08
N GLY A 202 -16.09 4.18 5.00
CA GLY A 202 -16.72 3.06 4.32
C GLY A 202 -16.77 3.14 2.80
N GLU A 203 -16.36 4.22 2.13
CA GLU A 203 -16.38 4.30 0.66
C GLU A 203 -15.23 3.50 0.03
N VAL A 204 -15.56 2.74 -1.02
CA VAL A 204 -14.64 1.89 -1.79
C VAL A 204 -14.94 1.95 -3.28
N LEU A 205 -13.99 1.55 -4.11
CA LEU A 205 -14.15 1.39 -5.55
C LEU A 205 -14.50 -0.06 -5.91
N VAL A 206 -15.54 -0.24 -6.70
CA VAL A 206 -15.98 -1.53 -7.21
C VAL A 206 -16.14 -1.50 -8.74
N ASP A 207 -16.00 -2.65 -9.38
CA ASP A 207 -16.31 -2.86 -10.78
C ASP A 207 -17.83 -3.11 -11.01
N SER A 208 -18.20 -3.40 -12.24
CA SER A 208 -19.59 -3.71 -12.62
C SER A 208 -20.15 -4.97 -11.96
N SER A 209 -19.30 -5.87 -11.48
CA SER A 209 -19.68 -7.06 -10.73
C SER A 209 -19.74 -6.84 -9.21
N ILE A 210 -19.66 -5.60 -8.77
CA ILE A 210 -19.63 -5.17 -7.35
C ILE A 210 -18.45 -5.82 -6.59
N SER A 211 -17.36 -6.11 -7.29
CA SER A 211 -16.11 -6.60 -6.69
C SER A 211 -15.14 -5.47 -6.46
N TYR A 212 -14.43 -5.50 -5.32
CA TYR A 212 -13.37 -4.52 -5.05
C TYR A 212 -12.31 -4.56 -6.15
N ILE A 213 -11.96 -3.41 -6.72
CA ILE A 213 -10.91 -3.32 -7.72
C ILE A 213 -9.51 -3.27 -7.10
N ASN A 214 -8.50 -3.63 -7.87
CA ASN A 214 -7.11 -3.47 -7.46
C ASN A 214 -6.67 -2.01 -7.68
N THR A 215 -6.71 -1.15 -6.66
CA THR A 215 -6.42 0.29 -6.73
C THR A 215 -4.92 0.58 -6.76
N LEU A 216 -4.28 0.29 -7.88
CA LEU A 216 -2.85 0.56 -8.08
C LEU A 216 -2.59 2.06 -8.28
N PHE A 217 -1.46 2.55 -7.76
CA PHE A 217 -0.99 3.92 -7.94
C PHE A 217 0.53 3.97 -8.09
N HIS A 218 1.05 5.07 -8.58
CA HIS A 218 2.48 5.31 -8.79
C HIS A 218 2.81 6.79 -8.65
N SER A 219 4.08 7.14 -8.47
CA SER A 219 4.50 8.51 -8.18
C SER A 219 4.16 9.49 -9.32
N ASN A 220 4.62 9.23 -10.56
CA ASN A 220 4.45 10.15 -11.70
C ASN A 220 4.32 9.39 -13.02
N CYS A 221 3.28 9.66 -13.82
CA CYS A 221 3.05 8.99 -15.09
C CYS A 221 3.89 9.55 -16.25
N GLY A 222 4.43 10.76 -16.15
CA GLY A 222 5.19 11.43 -17.21
C GLY A 222 4.35 11.94 -18.37
N GLY A 223 3.05 12.21 -18.14
CA GLY A 223 2.10 12.71 -19.14
C GLY A 223 1.13 11.66 -19.70
N GLN A 224 1.32 10.39 -19.38
CA GLN A 224 0.43 9.29 -19.78
C GLN A 224 0.55 8.12 -18.83
N THR A 225 -0.56 7.56 -18.35
CA THR A 225 -0.57 6.29 -17.63
C THR A 225 -0.36 5.12 -18.61
N VAL A 226 -0.27 3.90 -18.12
CA VAL A 226 -0.11 2.70 -18.95
C VAL A 226 -1.10 1.63 -18.53
N SER A 227 -1.63 0.89 -19.49
CA SER A 227 -2.51 -0.25 -19.23
C SER A 227 -1.76 -1.38 -18.54
N THR A 228 -2.47 -2.15 -17.70
CA THR A 228 -1.88 -3.19 -16.84
C THR A 228 -1.16 -4.29 -17.61
N GLU A 229 -1.63 -4.69 -18.79
CA GLU A 229 -1.03 -5.73 -19.61
C GLU A 229 0.38 -5.39 -20.10
N PHE A 230 0.71 -4.11 -20.22
CA PHE A 230 2.08 -3.67 -20.59
C PHE A 230 3.07 -3.91 -19.47
N VAL A 231 2.59 -4.02 -18.24
CA VAL A 231 3.44 -4.24 -17.05
C VAL A 231 3.36 -5.69 -16.57
N TRP A 232 2.15 -6.25 -16.38
CA TRP A 232 1.93 -7.58 -15.77
C TRP A 232 1.28 -8.62 -16.68
N SER A 233 1.06 -8.31 -17.95
CA SER A 233 0.48 -9.23 -18.97
C SER A 233 -1.01 -9.58 -18.76
N LYS A 234 -1.69 -9.04 -17.72
CA LYS A 234 -3.13 -9.18 -17.50
C LYS A 234 -3.79 -7.82 -17.68
N LYS A 235 -4.78 -7.73 -18.57
CA LYS A 235 -5.61 -6.54 -18.72
C LYS A 235 -6.60 -6.41 -17.56
N LEU A 236 -6.70 -5.20 -17.00
CA LEU A 236 -7.75 -4.79 -16.07
C LEU A 236 -8.46 -3.59 -16.69
N GLU A 237 -9.74 -3.75 -16.99
CA GLU A 237 -10.52 -2.73 -17.73
C GLU A 237 -10.66 -1.41 -16.97
N CYS A 238 -10.63 -1.46 -15.63
CA CYS A 238 -10.67 -0.27 -14.81
C CYS A 238 -9.37 0.57 -14.83
N MET A 239 -8.28 0.08 -15.43
CA MET A 239 -6.97 0.75 -15.47
C MET A 239 -6.42 0.84 -16.89
N GLU A 240 -7.13 1.57 -17.72
CA GLU A 240 -6.71 1.88 -19.08
C GLU A 240 -5.64 2.98 -19.10
N SER A 241 -4.92 3.06 -20.23
CA SER A 241 -3.98 4.16 -20.46
C SER A 241 -4.76 5.45 -20.74
N ILE A 242 -4.47 6.50 -19.96
CA ILE A 242 -5.05 7.83 -20.13
C ILE A 242 -3.96 8.88 -20.30
N VAL A 243 -4.26 9.97 -21.01
CA VAL A 243 -3.42 11.17 -21.03
C VAL A 243 -3.63 11.90 -19.70
N ASP A 244 -2.53 12.25 -19.02
CA ASP A 244 -2.52 12.95 -17.76
C ASP A 244 -1.46 14.05 -17.79
N THR A 245 -1.87 15.28 -18.03
CA THR A 245 -0.99 16.44 -18.12
C THR A 245 -0.75 17.13 -16.77
N PHE A 246 -1.46 16.73 -15.71
CA PHE A 246 -1.35 17.38 -14.39
C PHE A 246 0.03 17.22 -13.76
N CYS A 247 0.73 16.10 -14.03
CA CYS A 247 2.03 15.78 -13.40
C CYS A 247 3.26 16.27 -14.17
N ILE A 248 3.13 16.83 -15.40
CA ILE A 248 4.26 17.04 -16.33
C ILE A 248 5.26 18.13 -15.91
N HIS A 249 4.88 18.99 -14.98
CA HIS A 249 5.71 20.10 -14.48
C HIS A 249 6.45 19.77 -13.19
N SER A 250 6.26 18.59 -12.63
CA SER A 250 6.90 18.17 -11.38
C SER A 250 8.35 17.71 -11.60
N SER A 251 9.12 17.67 -10.52
CA SER A 251 10.53 17.24 -10.54
C SER A 251 10.74 15.78 -10.96
N GLN A 252 9.71 14.93 -10.79
CA GLN A 252 9.76 13.52 -11.18
C GLN A 252 9.31 13.27 -12.63
N ALA A 253 8.82 14.31 -13.32
CA ALA A 253 8.25 14.18 -14.67
C ALA A 253 9.28 13.81 -15.72
N LYS A 254 10.56 14.14 -15.53
CA LYS A 254 11.63 13.92 -16.53
C LYS A 254 12.87 13.31 -15.86
N TRP A 255 13.58 12.48 -16.61
CA TRP A 255 14.86 11.93 -16.17
C TRP A 255 15.76 11.56 -17.36
N LYS A 256 17.07 11.51 -17.12
CA LYS A 256 18.09 11.09 -18.09
C LYS A 256 18.99 10.04 -17.46
N ARG A 257 19.41 9.04 -18.24
CA ARG A 257 20.39 8.02 -17.86
C ARG A 257 21.27 7.69 -19.06
N THR A 258 22.54 7.41 -18.80
CA THR A 258 23.52 7.06 -19.83
C THR A 258 24.20 5.75 -19.42
N PHE A 259 24.37 4.87 -20.40
CA PHE A 259 25.05 3.58 -20.26
C PHE A 259 26.07 3.40 -21.40
N SER A 260 27.09 2.55 -21.24
CA SER A 260 27.93 2.16 -22.36
C SER A 260 27.13 1.34 -23.37
N LYS A 261 27.38 1.55 -24.66
CA LYS A 261 26.77 0.79 -25.75
C LYS A 261 27.02 -0.71 -25.57
N THR A 262 28.24 -1.09 -25.18
CA THR A 262 28.61 -2.46 -24.89
C THR A 262 27.69 -3.14 -23.89
N ARG A 263 27.41 -2.49 -22.71
CA ARG A 263 26.52 -3.04 -21.69
C ARG A 263 25.07 -3.17 -22.20
N TRP A 264 24.63 -2.21 -22.99
CA TRP A 264 23.29 -2.23 -23.58
C TRP A 264 23.13 -3.39 -24.57
N VAL A 265 24.08 -3.52 -25.50
CA VAL A 265 24.15 -4.59 -26.49
C VAL A 265 24.22 -5.98 -25.85
N GLN A 266 25.07 -6.17 -24.83
CA GLN A 266 25.14 -7.42 -24.07
C GLN A 266 23.81 -7.80 -23.40
N PHE A 267 23.09 -6.83 -22.82
CA PHE A 267 21.77 -7.07 -22.27
C PHE A 267 20.77 -7.50 -23.36
N LEU A 268 20.76 -6.82 -24.52
CA LEU A 268 19.86 -7.16 -25.63
C LEU A 268 20.20 -8.54 -26.22
N ALA A 269 21.45 -8.83 -26.41
CA ALA A 269 21.95 -10.15 -26.89
C ALA A 269 21.43 -11.27 -25.96
N LYS A 270 21.64 -11.13 -24.65
CA LYS A 270 21.11 -12.08 -23.65
C LYS A 270 19.58 -12.24 -23.69
N LYS A 271 18.82 -11.17 -23.99
CA LYS A 271 17.35 -11.22 -24.03
C LYS A 271 16.78 -11.78 -25.33
N THR A 272 17.50 -11.65 -26.44
CA THR A 272 17.05 -12.11 -27.76
C THR A 272 17.68 -13.41 -28.21
N GLY A 273 18.76 -13.90 -27.55
CA GLY A 273 19.54 -15.06 -27.95
C GLY A 273 20.45 -14.81 -29.16
N LYS A 274 20.64 -13.54 -29.55
CA LYS A 274 21.46 -13.15 -30.71
C LYS A 274 22.90 -12.81 -30.31
N SER A 275 23.81 -12.80 -31.30
CA SER A 275 25.20 -12.35 -31.09
C SER A 275 25.25 -10.83 -30.84
N ALA A 276 26.20 -10.39 -30.02
CA ALA A 276 26.44 -8.98 -29.78
C ALA A 276 26.78 -8.20 -31.08
N SER A 277 27.47 -8.82 -32.02
CA SER A 277 27.77 -8.22 -33.33
C SER A 277 26.50 -7.94 -34.14
N SER A 278 25.55 -8.88 -34.18
CA SER A 278 24.27 -8.69 -34.85
C SER A 278 23.45 -7.55 -34.24
N ILE A 279 23.42 -7.44 -32.91
CA ILE A 279 22.74 -6.35 -32.21
C ILE A 279 23.45 -5.02 -32.49
N ASN A 280 24.77 -4.98 -32.46
CA ASN A 280 25.55 -3.77 -32.66
C ASN A 280 25.40 -3.18 -34.09
N ALA A 281 25.13 -4.01 -35.08
CA ALA A 281 24.82 -3.61 -36.45
C ALA A 281 23.39 -3.07 -36.63
N SER A 282 22.53 -3.21 -35.65
CA SER A 282 21.15 -2.74 -35.70
C SER A 282 21.07 -1.26 -35.30
N ASN A 283 20.08 -0.53 -35.83
CA ASN A 283 19.73 0.77 -35.32
C ASN A 283 19.10 0.61 -33.93
N LEU A 284 19.76 1.19 -32.92
CA LEU A 284 19.33 1.12 -31.52
C LEU A 284 18.45 2.32 -31.08
N ASP A 285 18.25 3.30 -31.94
CA ASP A 285 17.40 4.44 -31.64
C ASP A 285 15.93 4.03 -31.51
N PHE A 286 15.25 4.62 -30.53
CA PHE A 286 13.86 4.33 -30.25
C PHE A 286 13.15 5.56 -29.67
N ASN A 287 12.10 6.00 -30.34
CA ASN A 287 11.27 7.11 -29.89
C ASN A 287 9.96 6.63 -29.28
N GLN A 288 9.66 7.16 -28.11
CA GLN A 288 8.45 6.84 -27.36
C GLN A 288 7.67 8.13 -27.02
N ASN A 289 6.86 8.61 -27.96
CA ASN A 289 5.96 9.76 -27.76
C ASN A 289 4.72 9.35 -26.94
N GLN A 290 4.23 8.15 -27.17
CA GLN A 290 3.18 7.48 -26.41
C GLN A 290 3.73 6.19 -25.82
N ARG A 291 3.14 5.74 -24.72
CA ARG A 291 3.60 4.53 -24.04
C ARG A 291 3.50 3.29 -24.94
N LYS A 292 4.57 2.51 -24.95
CA LYS A 292 4.70 1.24 -25.69
C LYS A 292 5.02 0.11 -24.71
N GLU A 293 4.72 -1.13 -25.10
CA GLU A 293 5.05 -2.31 -24.32
C GLU A 293 6.51 -2.75 -24.57
N TYR A 294 6.96 -2.61 -25.83
CA TYR A 294 8.25 -3.12 -26.29
C TYR A 294 9.17 -2.01 -26.78
N TYR A 295 10.42 -2.10 -26.39
CA TYR A 295 11.54 -1.52 -27.10
C TYR A 295 11.78 -2.33 -28.37
N ARG A 296 11.76 -1.69 -29.54
CA ARG A 296 11.99 -2.30 -30.85
C ARG A 296 13.29 -1.77 -31.44
N PHE A 297 14.11 -2.66 -32.00
CA PHE A 297 15.36 -2.35 -32.68
C PHE A 297 15.58 -3.36 -33.81
N GLY A 298 15.79 -2.88 -35.02
CA GLY A 298 15.78 -3.74 -36.22
C GLY A 298 14.49 -4.58 -36.28
N LYS A 299 14.65 -5.90 -36.41
CA LYS A 299 13.52 -6.86 -36.40
C LYS A 299 13.17 -7.41 -35.02
N ASP A 300 13.88 -6.99 -33.97
CA ASP A 300 13.79 -7.53 -32.62
C ASP A 300 12.99 -6.64 -31.69
N LYS A 301 12.54 -7.23 -30.57
CA LYS A 301 11.84 -6.52 -29.51
C LYS A 301 12.16 -7.08 -28.13
N VAL A 302 12.21 -6.20 -27.12
CA VAL A 302 12.34 -6.56 -25.71
C VAL A 302 11.31 -5.77 -24.90
N ARG A 303 10.60 -6.43 -23.96
CA ARG A 303 9.63 -5.73 -23.10
C ARG A 303 10.33 -4.64 -22.27
N LEU A 304 9.80 -3.43 -22.30
CA LEU A 304 10.35 -2.27 -21.57
C LEU A 304 10.43 -2.50 -20.05
N VAL A 305 9.53 -3.30 -19.46
CA VAL A 305 9.61 -3.69 -18.06
C VAL A 305 10.86 -4.49 -17.71
N LYS A 306 11.38 -5.32 -18.64
CA LYS A 306 12.63 -6.07 -18.45
C LYS A 306 13.85 -5.15 -18.49
N ILE A 307 13.81 -4.15 -19.35
CA ILE A 307 14.84 -3.10 -19.42
C ILE A 307 14.84 -2.27 -18.14
N ARG A 308 13.65 -1.78 -17.74
CA ARG A 308 13.46 -1.01 -16.49
C ARG A 308 14.04 -1.76 -15.29
N SER A 309 13.71 -3.03 -15.14
CA SER A 309 14.16 -3.86 -14.02
C SER A 309 15.68 -4.02 -14.02
N PHE A 310 16.27 -4.41 -15.15
CA PHE A 310 17.71 -4.68 -15.25
C PHE A 310 18.56 -3.42 -15.03
N PHE A 311 18.19 -2.31 -15.64
CA PHE A 311 18.92 -1.05 -15.55
C PHE A 311 18.47 -0.16 -14.36
N ARG A 312 17.50 -0.62 -13.54
CA ARG A 312 16.92 0.10 -12.40
C ARG A 312 16.45 1.51 -12.79
N LEU A 313 15.69 1.58 -13.89
CA LEU A 313 15.18 2.85 -14.42
C LEU A 313 13.96 3.34 -13.63
N LYS A 314 13.73 4.65 -13.62
CA LYS A 314 12.60 5.26 -12.94
C LYS A 314 11.25 4.79 -13.51
N SER A 315 11.12 4.65 -14.83
CA SER A 315 9.89 4.24 -15.52
C SER A 315 10.18 3.40 -16.76
N THR A 316 9.12 2.94 -17.44
CA THR A 316 9.18 2.34 -18.79
C THR A 316 8.95 3.36 -19.90
N PHE A 317 8.71 4.63 -19.58
CA PHE A 317 8.42 5.70 -20.53
C PHE A 317 9.71 6.45 -20.89
N PHE A 318 10.48 5.94 -21.84
CA PHE A 318 11.74 6.55 -22.27
C PHE A 318 12.05 6.30 -23.75
N SER A 319 12.72 7.24 -24.37
CA SER A 319 13.36 7.10 -25.65
C SER A 319 14.83 6.70 -25.51
N VAL A 320 15.37 6.04 -26.49
CA VAL A 320 16.77 5.57 -26.56
C VAL A 320 17.47 6.29 -27.70
N HIS A 321 18.64 6.85 -27.43
CA HIS A 321 19.48 7.51 -28.42
C HIS A 321 20.89 6.93 -28.37
N GLU A 322 21.38 6.46 -29.51
CA GLU A 322 22.76 6.06 -29.69
C GLU A 322 23.65 7.27 -29.93
N VAL A 323 24.67 7.49 -29.11
CA VAL A 323 25.59 8.62 -29.20
C VAL A 323 27.03 8.10 -29.04
N GLY A 324 27.67 7.77 -30.16
CA GLY A 324 29.00 7.16 -30.18
C GLY A 324 29.02 5.80 -29.44
N ASP A 325 29.85 5.68 -28.42
CA ASP A 325 29.98 4.49 -27.57
C ASP A 325 28.97 4.43 -26.41
N LYS A 326 27.99 5.33 -26.39
CA LYS A 326 26.99 5.49 -25.32
C LYS A 326 25.57 5.32 -25.82
N ILE A 327 24.73 4.84 -24.92
CA ILE A 327 23.26 4.85 -25.04
C ILE A 327 22.71 5.84 -24.03
N VAL A 328 22.02 6.85 -24.53
CA VAL A 328 21.38 7.91 -23.76
C VAL A 328 19.88 7.65 -23.69
N LEU A 329 19.33 7.51 -22.49
CA LEU A 329 17.91 7.37 -22.25
C LEU A 329 17.34 8.72 -21.81
N ILE A 330 16.32 9.20 -22.53
CA ILE A 330 15.51 10.37 -22.14
C ILE A 330 14.14 9.85 -21.69
N GLY A 331 13.89 9.89 -20.40
CA GLY A 331 12.72 9.28 -19.81
C GLY A 331 11.76 10.29 -19.16
N LYS A 332 10.51 9.81 -18.96
CA LYS A 332 9.43 10.54 -18.33
C LYS A 332 8.83 9.71 -17.20
N GLY A 333 8.46 10.38 -16.09
CA GLY A 333 7.75 9.79 -14.97
C GLY A 333 8.56 8.87 -14.05
N TYR A 334 7.91 8.42 -12.97
CA TYR A 334 8.49 7.57 -11.94
C TYR A 334 7.47 6.54 -11.43
N GLY A 335 7.81 5.26 -11.47
CA GLY A 335 6.96 4.15 -11.05
C GLY A 335 6.57 3.24 -12.22
N HIS A 336 5.58 2.38 -12.00
CA HIS A 336 5.08 1.44 -13.02
C HIS A 336 4.15 2.09 -14.04
N GLY A 337 3.53 3.22 -13.71
CA GLY A 337 2.69 3.99 -14.62
C GLY A 337 1.22 3.57 -14.69
N VAL A 338 0.78 2.55 -13.93
CA VAL A 338 -0.60 2.04 -13.95
C VAL A 338 -1.46 2.69 -12.88
N GLY A 339 -2.74 2.93 -13.17
CA GLY A 339 -3.72 3.50 -12.24
C GLY A 339 -3.43 4.95 -11.87
N LEU A 340 -3.65 5.34 -10.62
CA LEU A 340 -3.50 6.73 -10.16
C LEU A 340 -2.04 7.22 -10.25
N CYS A 341 -1.83 8.36 -10.91
CA CYS A 341 -0.62 9.15 -10.79
C CYS A 341 -0.71 10.03 -9.54
N GLN A 342 0.11 9.79 -8.51
CA GLN A 342 0.04 10.57 -7.27
C GLN A 342 0.25 12.06 -7.51
N GLU A 343 1.31 12.44 -8.22
CA GLU A 343 1.59 13.86 -8.52
C GLU A 343 0.51 14.50 -9.41
N GLY A 344 -0.08 13.74 -10.34
CA GLY A 344 -1.23 14.20 -11.14
C GLY A 344 -2.47 14.39 -10.28
N GLY A 345 -2.79 13.41 -9.43
CA GLY A 345 -3.91 13.48 -8.49
C GLY A 345 -3.79 14.65 -7.50
N ILE A 346 -2.57 14.93 -6.98
CA ILE A 346 -2.30 16.08 -6.11
C ILE A 346 -2.66 17.40 -6.82
N VAL A 347 -2.25 17.55 -8.08
CA VAL A 347 -2.51 18.79 -8.84
C VAL A 347 -3.99 18.90 -9.21
N MET A 348 -4.59 17.81 -9.70
CA MET A 348 -6.00 17.76 -10.09
C MET A 348 -6.93 18.04 -8.89
N ALA A 349 -6.64 17.49 -7.72
CA ALA A 349 -7.44 17.66 -6.50
C ALA A 349 -7.42 19.10 -5.91
N LYS A 350 -6.68 20.04 -6.51
CA LYS A 350 -6.78 21.47 -6.17
C LYS A 350 -8.03 22.13 -6.73
N THR A 351 -8.59 21.58 -7.81
CA THR A 351 -9.72 22.17 -8.57
C THR A 351 -10.85 21.19 -8.83
N HIS A 352 -10.64 19.90 -8.57
CA HIS A 352 -11.62 18.84 -8.80
C HIS A 352 -11.89 18.07 -7.50
N SER A 353 -13.10 17.55 -7.36
CA SER A 353 -13.48 16.69 -6.25
C SER A 353 -12.74 15.35 -6.31
N TYR A 354 -12.60 14.67 -5.16
CA TYR A 354 -11.99 13.34 -5.09
C TYR A 354 -12.71 12.32 -6.00
N ARG A 355 -14.02 12.47 -6.23
CA ARG A 355 -14.81 11.61 -7.13
C ARG A 355 -14.39 11.78 -8.58
N GLU A 356 -14.22 13.02 -9.03
CA GLU A 356 -13.71 13.31 -10.38
C GLU A 356 -12.29 12.80 -10.56
N VAL A 357 -11.41 12.98 -9.57
CA VAL A 357 -10.04 12.43 -9.61
C VAL A 357 -10.06 10.91 -9.71
N LEU A 358 -10.86 10.21 -8.90
CA LEU A 358 -10.98 8.76 -8.94
C LEU A 358 -11.48 8.27 -10.30
N HIS A 359 -12.53 8.87 -10.86
CA HIS A 359 -13.08 8.50 -12.18
C HIS A 359 -12.16 8.91 -13.35
N HIS A 360 -11.25 9.87 -13.15
CA HIS A 360 -10.22 10.18 -14.14
C HIS A 360 -9.24 9.02 -14.31
N TYR A 361 -8.75 8.42 -13.20
CA TYR A 361 -7.73 7.38 -13.23
C TYR A 361 -8.28 5.94 -13.27
N TYR A 362 -9.48 5.71 -12.75
CA TYR A 362 -10.13 4.39 -12.74
C TYR A 362 -11.42 4.45 -13.54
N LYS A 363 -11.47 3.68 -14.63
CA LYS A 363 -12.62 3.66 -15.56
C LYS A 363 -13.58 2.53 -15.20
N ASN A 364 -14.84 2.69 -15.57
CA ASN A 364 -15.87 1.65 -15.37
C ASN A 364 -15.98 1.18 -13.91
N VAL A 365 -15.88 2.11 -12.96
CA VAL A 365 -15.96 1.85 -11.53
C VAL A 365 -17.06 2.68 -10.87
N SER A 366 -17.58 2.17 -9.75
CA SER A 366 -18.50 2.90 -8.87
C SER A 366 -17.87 3.09 -7.50
N ILE A 367 -18.15 4.25 -6.88
CA ILE A 367 -17.84 4.48 -5.46
C ILE A 367 -19.05 4.03 -4.65
N MET A 368 -18.86 3.08 -3.73
CA MET A 368 -19.94 2.41 -3.02
C MET A 368 -19.57 2.20 -1.54
N PRO A 369 -20.54 2.27 -0.60
CA PRO A 369 -20.28 1.90 0.80
C PRO A 369 -19.97 0.41 0.94
N ILE A 370 -19.05 0.05 1.83
CA ILE A 370 -18.70 -1.35 2.16
C ILE A 370 -19.95 -2.16 2.52
N SER A 371 -20.85 -1.58 3.34
CA SER A 371 -22.08 -2.25 3.76
C SER A 371 -22.95 -2.69 2.59
N LYS A 372 -23.00 -1.88 1.52
CA LYS A 372 -23.75 -2.21 0.31
C LYS A 372 -23.02 -3.29 -0.50
N VAL A 373 -21.69 -3.25 -0.59
CA VAL A 373 -20.89 -4.30 -1.25
C VAL A 373 -21.07 -5.65 -0.54
N GLU A 374 -20.96 -5.65 0.79
CA GLU A 374 -21.14 -6.89 1.57
C GLU A 374 -22.59 -7.42 1.48
N TYR A 375 -23.59 -6.54 1.42
CA TYR A 375 -24.98 -6.94 1.20
C TYR A 375 -25.14 -7.71 -0.12
N TYR A 376 -24.60 -7.19 -1.23
CA TYR A 376 -24.71 -7.87 -2.54
C TYR A 376 -23.93 -9.19 -2.64
N LYS A 377 -22.94 -9.42 -1.78
CA LYS A 377 -22.22 -10.70 -1.73
C LYS A 377 -22.98 -11.82 -1.05
N LEU A 378 -24.10 -11.51 -0.37
CA LEU A 378 -24.95 -12.51 0.27
C LEU A 378 -25.93 -13.17 -0.70
N PHE A 379 -26.08 -12.63 -1.91
CA PHE A 379 -26.96 -13.09 -2.99
C PHE A 379 -26.16 -13.40 -4.26
#